data_240bccfac83767b957f45ed2d5870a91
#
_entry.id   240bccfac83767b957f45ed2d5870a91
#
_cell.length_a   1.000
_cell.length_b   1.000
_cell.length_c   1.000
_cell.angle_alpha   90.00
_cell.angle_beta   90.00
_cell.angle_gamma   90.00
#
_symmetry.space_group_name_H-M   'P 1'
#
loop_
_entity.id
_entity.type
_entity.pdbx_description
1 polymer ?
#
loop_
_entity_poly.entity_id
_entity_poly.type
_entity_poly.pdbx_seq_one_letter_code
_entity_poly.pdbx_strand_id
1 'polypeptide(L)'
;MPTKPGTYANFKTTEGTIVVELFEQHAPLTVANFIGLAEGTKEWNSRSKKGAKLYDGTVFHRVIPNFMIQGGDPEGSGMGGPGYKFADETKGSPHHFQKSGKLAMANAGPNTNGSQFFITVTDTSWLTGKHTIFGEVVEGYDIVEKISNVPTGAQDRPRTPVVLESVTIARVE
;
A
#
# COMPACT_ATOMS: atom_id res chain seq x y z
N MET A 1 19.20 2.22 -1.91
CA MET A 1 18.73 2.62 -0.55
C MET A 1 18.76 4.14 -0.43
N PRO A 2 17.65 4.76 0.00
CA PRO A 2 17.62 6.20 0.21
C PRO A 2 18.63 6.62 1.28
N THR A 3 19.21 7.80 1.07
CA THR A 3 20.15 8.40 2.02
C THR A 3 19.54 9.60 2.75
N LYS A 4 18.42 10.12 2.23
CA LYS A 4 17.70 11.22 2.86
C LYS A 4 17.03 10.73 4.15
N PRO A 5 17.12 11.51 5.25
CA PRO A 5 16.43 11.15 6.50
C PRO A 5 14.94 10.93 6.29
N GLY A 6 14.41 9.89 6.92
CA GLY A 6 13.00 9.54 6.82
C GLY A 6 12.74 8.08 7.13
N THR A 7 11.48 7.71 7.03
CA THR A 7 11.03 6.32 7.21
C THR A 7 10.58 5.78 5.85
N TYR A 8 11.07 4.59 5.52
CA TYR A 8 10.86 3.98 4.21
C TYR A 8 10.34 2.57 4.34
N ALA A 9 9.50 2.17 3.38
CA ALA A 9 9.04 0.79 3.26
C ALA A 9 9.66 0.17 2.00
N ASN A 10 10.27 -1.00 2.16
CA ASN A 10 10.81 -1.78 1.05
C ASN A 10 9.82 -2.90 0.73
N PHE A 11 9.18 -2.81 -0.44
CA PHE A 11 8.24 -3.81 -0.93
C PHE A 11 9.00 -4.76 -1.84
N LYS A 12 9.29 -5.95 -1.33
CA LYS A 12 9.94 -6.99 -2.15
C LYS A 12 8.86 -7.80 -2.84
N THR A 13 8.76 -7.69 -4.15
CA THR A 13 7.76 -8.40 -4.94
C THR A 13 8.41 -9.40 -5.88
N THR A 14 7.60 -10.31 -6.43
CA THR A 14 8.05 -11.25 -7.46
C THR A 14 8.50 -10.57 -8.75
N GLU A 15 8.17 -9.29 -8.95
CA GLU A 15 8.56 -8.51 -10.12
C GLU A 15 9.74 -7.55 -9.86
N GLY A 16 10.14 -7.38 -8.62
CA GLY A 16 11.22 -6.49 -8.21
C GLY A 16 10.91 -5.74 -6.92
N THR A 17 11.81 -4.86 -6.53
CA THR A 17 11.71 -4.10 -5.27
C THR A 17 11.22 -2.68 -5.53
N ILE A 18 10.28 -2.23 -4.69
CA ILE A 18 9.73 -0.87 -4.69
C ILE A 18 10.06 -0.25 -3.34
N VAL A 19 10.64 0.96 -3.33
CA VAL A 19 10.93 1.69 -2.09
C VAL A 19 10.02 2.90 -2.01
N VAL A 20 9.34 3.06 -0.89
CA VAL A 20 8.36 4.12 -0.65
C VAL A 20 8.76 4.91 0.59
N GLU A 21 8.77 6.25 0.48
CA GLU A 21 8.88 7.11 1.65
C GLU A 21 7.51 7.19 2.34
N LEU A 22 7.48 7.00 3.66
CA LEU A 22 6.24 7.07 4.44
C LEU A 22 6.09 8.46 5.07
N PHE A 23 4.87 9.01 5.01
CA PHE A 23 4.57 10.37 5.47
C PHE A 23 4.06 10.38 6.92
N GLU A 24 4.95 10.11 7.87
CA GLU A 24 4.59 10.02 9.29
C GLU A 24 4.02 11.30 9.87
N GLN A 25 4.43 12.46 9.35
CA GLN A 25 3.96 13.77 9.83
C GLN A 25 2.54 14.07 9.40
N HIS A 26 2.13 13.61 8.23
CA HIS A 26 0.84 13.97 7.64
C HIS A 26 -0.22 12.89 7.78
N ALA A 27 0.20 11.64 7.99
CA ALA A 27 -0.70 10.51 8.17
C ALA A 27 -0.17 9.58 9.28
N PRO A 28 -0.01 10.10 10.52
CA PRO A 28 0.64 9.35 11.60
C PRO A 28 -0.07 8.06 11.98
N LEU A 29 -1.40 8.06 12.01
CA LEU A 29 -2.15 6.84 12.37
C LEU A 29 -2.07 5.81 11.25
N THR A 30 -2.16 6.25 10.01
CA THR A 30 -2.09 5.36 8.83
C THR A 30 -0.70 4.74 8.71
N VAL A 31 0.36 5.53 8.88
CA VAL A 31 1.74 5.03 8.83
C VAL A 31 2.00 4.06 9.99
N ALA A 32 1.56 4.40 11.21
CA ALA A 32 1.72 3.53 12.37
C ALA A 32 0.99 2.19 12.15
N ASN A 33 -0.22 2.22 11.59
CA ASN A 33 -0.97 1.02 11.25
C ASN A 33 -0.22 0.16 10.23
N PHE A 34 0.23 0.79 9.15
CA PHE A 34 0.97 0.10 8.09
C PHE A 34 2.25 -0.56 8.62
N ILE A 35 3.05 0.17 9.39
CA ILE A 35 4.28 -0.34 9.99
C ILE A 35 3.97 -1.51 10.94
N GLY A 36 2.97 -1.35 11.79
CA GLY A 36 2.59 -2.40 12.75
C GLY A 36 2.16 -3.68 12.05
N LEU A 37 1.39 -3.59 10.97
CA LEU A 37 0.97 -4.74 10.19
C LEU A 37 2.16 -5.36 9.43
N ALA A 38 3.05 -4.53 8.90
CA ALA A 38 4.21 -5.00 8.15
C ALA A 38 5.22 -5.72 9.04
N GLU A 39 5.47 -5.19 10.24
CA GLU A 39 6.46 -5.74 11.18
C GLU A 39 5.89 -6.81 12.11
N GLY A 40 4.56 -6.97 12.14
CA GLY A 40 3.92 -7.94 13.01
C GLY A 40 3.80 -7.48 14.46
N THR A 41 3.94 -6.19 14.73
CA THR A 41 3.83 -5.62 16.08
C THR A 41 2.40 -5.22 16.44
N LYS A 42 1.51 -5.20 15.45
CA LYS A 42 0.09 -4.88 15.64
C LYS A 42 -0.75 -6.14 15.40
N GLU A 43 -1.63 -6.45 16.34
CA GLU A 43 -2.57 -7.56 16.17
C GLU A 43 -3.58 -7.24 15.06
N TRP A 44 -3.87 -8.24 14.25
CA TRP A 44 -4.86 -8.14 13.20
C TRP A 44 -5.58 -9.47 13.09
N ASN A 45 -6.90 -9.43 12.84
CA ASN A 45 -7.76 -10.60 12.70
C ASN A 45 -7.59 -11.60 13.87
N SER A 46 -8.68 -12.04 14.47
CA SER A 46 -8.68 -12.97 15.61
C SER A 46 -8.02 -14.33 15.31
N ARG A 47 -7.78 -14.63 14.03
CA ARG A 47 -7.16 -15.90 13.59
C ARG A 47 -5.65 -15.77 13.35
N SER A 48 -5.09 -14.56 13.41
CA SER A 48 -3.67 -14.39 13.17
C SER A 48 -2.86 -14.87 14.37
N LYS A 49 -1.68 -15.42 14.09
CA LYS A 49 -0.73 -15.72 15.16
C LYS A 49 -0.16 -14.40 15.68
N LYS A 50 0.12 -14.35 16.99
CA LYS A 50 0.81 -13.21 17.57
C LYS A 50 2.13 -12.97 16.83
N GLY A 51 2.36 -11.74 16.40
CA GLY A 51 3.57 -11.36 15.66
C GLY A 51 3.50 -11.66 14.17
N ALA A 52 2.35 -12.09 13.65
CA ALA A 52 2.20 -12.36 12.22
C ALA A 52 2.31 -11.06 11.40
N LYS A 53 3.08 -11.12 10.31
CA LYS A 53 3.25 -10.01 9.37
C LYS A 53 2.16 -10.11 8.30
N LEU A 54 1.23 -9.18 8.31
CA LEU A 54 0.05 -9.25 7.44
C LEU A 54 0.41 -9.26 5.95
N TYR A 55 1.37 -8.41 5.55
CA TYR A 55 1.66 -8.21 4.13
C TYR A 55 2.50 -9.30 3.49
N ASP A 56 3.25 -10.07 4.28
CA ASP A 56 4.13 -11.11 3.73
C ASP A 56 3.30 -12.20 3.03
N GLY A 57 3.60 -12.42 1.74
CA GLY A 57 2.93 -13.43 0.94
C GLY A 57 1.58 -13.02 0.36
N THR A 58 1.15 -11.77 0.56
CA THR A 58 -0.09 -11.27 -0.06
C THR A 58 0.13 -10.94 -1.53
N VAL A 59 -0.97 -10.88 -2.30
CA VAL A 59 -0.89 -10.64 -3.74
C VAL A 59 -1.44 -9.25 -4.09
N PHE A 60 -0.98 -8.72 -5.22
CA PHE A 60 -1.63 -7.58 -5.86
C PHE A 60 -2.85 -8.11 -6.60
N HIS A 61 -3.99 -8.10 -5.95
CA HIS A 61 -5.21 -8.74 -6.45
C HIS A 61 -5.95 -7.93 -7.53
N ARG A 62 -5.58 -6.66 -7.71
CA ARG A 62 -6.20 -5.79 -8.71
C ARG A 62 -5.15 -4.83 -9.27
N VAL A 63 -4.90 -4.92 -10.58
CA VAL A 63 -3.97 -4.02 -11.26
C VAL A 63 -4.61 -3.48 -12.53
N ILE A 64 -4.51 -2.17 -12.76
CA ILE A 64 -5.10 -1.52 -13.92
C ILE A 64 -4.06 -0.60 -14.56
N PRO A 65 -3.64 -0.86 -15.83
CA PRO A 65 -2.71 0.02 -16.52
C PRO A 65 -3.24 1.45 -16.57
N ASN A 66 -2.34 2.41 -16.45
CA ASN A 66 -2.68 3.84 -16.43
C ASN A 66 -3.63 4.24 -15.30
N PHE A 67 -3.63 3.48 -14.20
CA PHE A 67 -4.40 3.80 -13.01
C PHE A 67 -3.62 3.46 -11.73
N MET A 68 -3.62 2.19 -11.31
CA MET A 68 -2.99 1.83 -10.03
C MET A 68 -2.76 0.31 -9.91
N ILE A 69 -1.97 -0.06 -8.90
CA ILE A 69 -1.87 -1.45 -8.43
C ILE A 69 -2.37 -1.49 -6.98
N GLN A 70 -3.17 -2.49 -6.65
CA GLN A 70 -3.80 -2.62 -5.33
C GLN A 70 -3.49 -3.97 -4.70
N GLY A 71 -3.16 -3.94 -3.42
CA GLY A 71 -2.83 -5.14 -2.65
C GLY A 71 -3.10 -4.93 -1.16
N GLY A 72 -2.52 -5.79 -0.33
CA GLY A 72 -2.61 -5.68 1.13
C GLY A 72 -3.80 -6.37 1.76
N ASP A 73 -4.51 -7.20 1.00
CA ASP A 73 -5.60 -8.03 1.52
C ASP A 73 -5.04 -9.40 1.93
N PRO A 74 -5.09 -9.77 3.23
CA PRO A 74 -4.56 -11.06 3.66
C PRO A 74 -5.32 -12.26 3.07
N GLU A 75 -6.56 -12.04 2.59
CA GLU A 75 -7.34 -13.06 1.91
C GLU A 75 -7.12 -13.08 0.39
N GLY A 76 -6.53 -12.02 -0.16
CA GLY A 76 -6.27 -11.91 -1.59
C GLY A 76 -7.51 -11.77 -2.47
N SER A 77 -8.67 -11.51 -1.88
CA SER A 77 -9.96 -11.44 -2.60
C SER A 77 -10.41 -10.02 -2.95
N GLY A 78 -9.84 -9.02 -2.28
CA GLY A 78 -10.31 -7.64 -2.33
C GLY A 78 -11.37 -7.33 -1.26
N MET A 79 -11.84 -8.36 -0.55
CA MET A 79 -12.88 -8.22 0.48
C MET A 79 -12.32 -8.34 1.89
N GLY A 80 -11.07 -8.77 2.04
CA GLY A 80 -10.47 -8.99 3.35
C GLY A 80 -9.79 -7.75 3.91
N GLY A 81 -9.34 -7.85 5.15
CA GLY A 81 -8.66 -6.78 5.85
C GLY A 81 -8.15 -7.26 7.19
N PRO A 82 -7.72 -6.32 8.07
CA PRO A 82 -7.11 -6.68 9.34
C PRO A 82 -8.12 -6.96 10.46
N GLY A 83 -9.41 -6.88 10.18
CA GLY A 83 -10.45 -7.11 11.16
C GLY A 83 -10.90 -5.87 11.92
N TYR A 84 -10.45 -4.69 11.50
CA TYR A 84 -10.84 -3.39 12.07
C TYR A 84 -10.81 -2.32 10.98
N LYS A 85 -11.34 -1.14 11.30
CA LYS A 85 -11.32 0.02 10.41
C LYS A 85 -10.85 1.24 11.20
N PHE A 86 -10.28 2.22 10.51
CA PHE A 86 -9.86 3.47 11.14
C PHE A 86 -10.09 4.67 10.21
N ALA A 87 -10.05 5.86 10.82
CA ALA A 87 -10.42 7.10 10.15
C ALA A 87 -9.44 7.55 9.08
N ASP A 88 -9.94 8.32 8.12
CA ASP A 88 -9.13 8.98 7.11
C ASP A 88 -8.26 10.08 7.73
N GLU A 89 -7.09 10.31 7.12
CA GLU A 89 -6.18 11.38 7.48
C GLU A 89 -5.94 12.29 6.28
N THR A 90 -7.02 12.75 5.67
CA THR A 90 -6.96 13.58 4.46
C THR A 90 -7.02 15.07 4.76
N LYS A 91 -7.67 15.46 5.85
CA LYS A 91 -7.87 16.87 6.19
C LYS A 91 -6.56 17.54 6.57
N GLY A 92 -6.24 18.64 5.89
CA GLY A 92 -5.01 19.38 6.15
C GLY A 92 -3.74 18.77 5.55
N SER A 93 -3.85 17.64 4.84
CA SER A 93 -2.70 17.04 4.18
C SER A 93 -2.27 17.87 2.97
N PRO A 94 -0.94 18.12 2.79
CA PRO A 94 -0.44 18.80 1.59
C PRO A 94 -0.33 17.87 0.39
N HIS A 95 -0.56 16.56 0.58
CA HIS A 95 -0.39 15.57 -0.48
C HIS A 95 -1.65 15.46 -1.33
N HIS A 96 -1.45 15.19 -2.63
CA HIS A 96 -2.52 15.07 -3.61
C HIS A 96 -2.15 14.03 -4.68
N PHE A 97 -3.14 13.65 -5.48
CA PHE A 97 -2.97 12.62 -6.50
C PHE A 97 -2.64 13.19 -7.90
N GLN A 98 -2.14 14.41 -8.01
CA GLN A 98 -1.82 15.02 -9.29
C GLN A 98 -0.60 14.39 -9.98
N LYS A 99 0.25 13.70 -9.21
CA LYS A 99 1.39 12.94 -9.75
C LYS A 99 1.24 11.48 -9.42
N SER A 100 1.81 10.63 -10.26
CA SER A 100 1.85 9.18 -10.04
C SER A 100 2.78 8.82 -8.86
N GLY A 101 2.77 7.54 -8.48
CA GLY A 101 3.66 7.02 -7.45
C GLY A 101 3.20 7.27 -6.03
N LYS A 102 1.92 7.62 -5.83
CA LYS A 102 1.37 7.83 -4.49
C LYS A 102 0.90 6.52 -3.89
N LEU A 103 1.31 6.28 -2.63
CA LEU A 103 0.84 5.16 -1.83
C LEU A 103 -0.32 5.67 -0.95
N ALA A 104 -1.48 5.06 -1.11
CA ALA A 104 -2.68 5.48 -0.41
C ALA A 104 -3.50 4.28 0.06
N MET A 105 -4.42 4.53 1.01
CA MET A 105 -5.29 3.48 1.54
C MET A 105 -6.50 3.26 0.64
N ALA A 106 -6.71 2.01 0.25
CA ALA A 106 -7.99 1.60 -0.35
C ALA A 106 -9.06 1.62 0.75
N ASN A 107 -10.29 1.94 0.37
CA ASN A 107 -11.41 1.98 1.32
C ASN A 107 -12.74 1.69 0.61
N ALA A 108 -13.79 1.51 1.41
CA ALA A 108 -15.16 1.30 0.95
C ALA A 108 -16.06 2.50 1.31
N GLY A 109 -15.48 3.70 1.36
CA GLY A 109 -16.14 4.93 1.74
C GLY A 109 -15.38 5.62 2.87
N PRO A 110 -15.92 6.74 3.42
CA PRO A 110 -15.25 7.48 4.48
C PRO A 110 -14.94 6.63 5.71
N ASN A 111 -13.72 6.79 6.25
CA ASN A 111 -13.32 6.18 7.52
C ASN A 111 -13.43 4.65 7.55
N THR A 112 -13.07 3.99 6.43
CA THR A 112 -13.09 2.53 6.33
C THR A 112 -11.73 1.94 5.97
N ASN A 113 -10.66 2.60 6.40
CA ASN A 113 -9.30 2.12 6.16
C ASN A 113 -9.01 0.86 6.96
N GLY A 114 -8.27 -0.06 6.37
CA GLY A 114 -7.87 -1.31 7.03
C GLY A 114 -6.42 -1.66 6.69
N SER A 115 -6.20 -2.61 5.79
CA SER A 115 -4.86 -3.01 5.37
C SER A 115 -4.62 -2.84 3.87
N GLN A 116 -5.65 -2.82 3.05
CA GLN A 116 -5.50 -2.70 1.60
C GLN A 116 -4.98 -1.32 1.21
N PHE A 117 -4.05 -1.29 0.29
CA PHE A 117 -3.44 -0.07 -0.23
C PHE A 117 -3.37 -0.13 -1.75
N PHE A 118 -3.11 1.02 -2.36
CA PHE A 118 -2.82 1.08 -3.79
C PHE A 118 -1.67 2.06 -4.05
N ILE A 119 -0.99 1.86 -5.18
CA ILE A 119 0.07 2.76 -5.66
C ILE A 119 -0.35 3.22 -7.05
N THR A 120 -0.38 4.53 -7.27
CA THR A 120 -0.85 5.11 -8.53
C THR A 120 0.24 5.11 -9.61
N VAL A 121 -0.18 4.99 -10.87
CA VAL A 121 0.72 5.05 -12.03
C VAL A 121 0.35 6.20 -12.98
N THR A 122 -0.51 7.09 -12.54
CA THR A 122 -0.92 8.27 -13.32
C THR A 122 -1.50 9.34 -12.38
N ASP A 123 -1.87 10.48 -12.92
CA ASP A 123 -2.66 11.49 -12.23
C ASP A 123 -4.05 10.93 -11.93
N THR A 124 -4.40 10.85 -10.66
CA THR A 124 -5.72 10.38 -10.19
C THR A 124 -6.35 11.44 -9.28
N SER A 125 -6.32 12.69 -9.72
CA SER A 125 -6.74 13.86 -8.91
C SER A 125 -8.12 13.73 -8.30
N TRP A 126 -9.03 12.98 -8.93
CA TRP A 126 -10.39 12.75 -8.40
C TRP A 126 -10.41 11.97 -7.09
N LEU A 127 -9.31 11.33 -6.70
CA LEU A 127 -9.18 10.58 -5.44
C LEU A 127 -8.73 11.46 -4.28
N THR A 128 -8.25 12.68 -4.54
CA THR A 128 -7.77 13.60 -3.51
C THR A 128 -8.90 13.93 -2.53
N GLY A 129 -8.62 13.79 -1.23
CA GLY A 129 -9.59 14.00 -0.17
C GLY A 129 -10.47 12.78 0.15
N LYS A 130 -10.41 11.73 -0.69
CA LYS A 130 -11.22 10.51 -0.50
C LYS A 130 -10.39 9.33 0.01
N HIS A 131 -9.09 9.35 -0.23
CA HIS A 131 -8.16 8.30 0.18
C HIS A 131 -6.97 8.94 0.89
N THR A 132 -6.56 8.35 2.01
CA THR A 132 -5.41 8.83 2.76
C THR A 132 -4.12 8.51 2.01
N ILE A 133 -3.40 9.53 1.59
CA ILE A 133 -2.07 9.39 1.00
C ILE A 133 -1.07 9.32 2.15
N PHE A 134 -0.34 8.21 2.26
CA PHE A 134 0.62 8.03 3.35
C PHE A 134 2.04 7.71 2.90
N GLY A 135 2.31 7.75 1.61
CA GLY A 135 3.65 7.56 1.09
C GLY A 135 3.80 7.91 -0.38
N GLU A 136 5.04 7.84 -0.86
CA GLU A 136 5.38 8.10 -2.26
C GLU A 136 6.56 7.22 -2.67
N VAL A 137 6.49 6.66 -3.87
CA VAL A 137 7.56 5.83 -4.42
C VAL A 137 8.80 6.70 -4.67
N VAL A 138 9.95 6.28 -4.13
CA VAL A 138 11.24 6.96 -4.32
C VAL A 138 12.21 6.13 -5.13
N GLU A 139 12.04 4.81 -5.17
CA GLU A 139 12.82 3.90 -6.03
C GLU A 139 11.92 2.78 -6.53
N GLY A 140 12.17 2.28 -7.75
CA GLY A 140 11.44 1.15 -8.29
C GLY A 140 10.08 1.50 -8.89
N TYR A 141 9.88 2.75 -9.29
CA TYR A 141 8.63 3.16 -9.96
C TYR A 141 8.38 2.34 -11.24
N ASP A 142 9.44 2.00 -11.98
CA ASP A 142 9.36 1.13 -13.15
C ASP A 142 8.76 -0.25 -12.82
N ILE A 143 9.01 -0.76 -11.62
CA ILE A 143 8.42 -2.02 -11.14
C ILE A 143 6.91 -1.84 -10.91
N VAL A 144 6.48 -0.70 -10.37
CA VAL A 144 5.06 -0.40 -10.19
C VAL A 144 4.35 -0.38 -11.55
N GLU A 145 4.94 0.30 -12.54
CA GLU A 145 4.39 0.33 -13.89
C GLU A 145 4.35 -1.07 -14.52
N LYS A 146 5.40 -1.86 -14.35
CA LYS A 146 5.48 -3.23 -14.84
C LYS A 146 4.33 -4.07 -14.28
N ILE A 147 4.09 -4.00 -12.97
CA ILE A 147 3.01 -4.74 -12.32
C ILE A 147 1.65 -4.29 -12.86
N SER A 148 1.47 -2.97 -13.09
CA SER A 148 0.20 -2.45 -13.62
C SER A 148 -0.12 -2.97 -15.02
N ASN A 149 0.87 -3.41 -15.76
CA ASN A 149 0.73 -3.87 -17.15
C ASN A 149 0.76 -5.39 -17.32
N VAL A 150 0.82 -6.17 -16.25
CA VAL A 150 0.79 -7.64 -16.38
C VAL A 150 -0.56 -8.11 -16.93
N PRO A 151 -0.60 -9.24 -17.64
CA PRO A 151 -1.89 -9.77 -18.13
C PRO A 151 -2.85 -10.06 -16.98
N THR A 152 -4.10 -9.63 -17.16
CA THR A 152 -5.14 -9.79 -16.15
C THR A 152 -6.31 -10.62 -16.68
N GLY A 153 -7.08 -11.17 -15.75
CA GLY A 153 -8.33 -11.85 -16.01
C GLY A 153 -9.50 -11.08 -15.41
N ALA A 154 -10.52 -11.79 -14.96
CA ALA A 154 -11.70 -11.19 -14.34
C ALA A 154 -11.31 -10.30 -13.16
N GLN A 155 -12.01 -9.16 -13.00
CA GLN A 155 -11.82 -8.21 -11.89
C GLN A 155 -10.42 -7.60 -11.84
N ASP A 156 -9.74 -7.51 -13.00
CA ASP A 156 -8.39 -6.95 -13.12
C ASP A 156 -7.36 -7.68 -12.26
N ARG A 157 -7.58 -8.96 -12.02
CA ARG A 157 -6.67 -9.80 -11.26
C ARG A 157 -5.56 -10.31 -12.18
N PRO A 158 -4.27 -10.18 -11.79
CA PRO A 158 -3.17 -10.75 -12.56
C PRO A 158 -3.38 -12.25 -12.80
N ARG A 159 -3.19 -12.69 -14.05
CA ARG A 159 -3.31 -14.12 -14.41
C ARG A 159 -2.22 -14.95 -13.75
N THR A 160 -1.02 -14.41 -13.68
CA THR A 160 0.07 -14.98 -12.88
C THR A 160 0.17 -14.15 -11.61
N PRO A 161 0.04 -14.75 -10.42
CA PRO A 161 0.06 -13.99 -9.18
C PRO A 161 1.33 -13.13 -9.05
N VAL A 162 1.16 -11.85 -8.74
CA VAL A 162 2.24 -10.96 -8.35
C VAL A 162 2.23 -10.93 -6.83
N VAL A 163 3.23 -11.57 -6.23
CA VAL A 163 3.30 -11.74 -4.79
C VAL A 163 4.15 -10.66 -4.15
N LEU A 164 3.61 -10.05 -3.10
CA LEU A 164 4.36 -9.20 -2.18
C LEU A 164 5.02 -10.12 -1.17
N GLU A 165 6.29 -10.43 -1.40
CA GLU A 165 7.01 -11.42 -0.59
C GLU A 165 7.26 -10.90 0.83
N SER A 166 7.61 -9.62 0.95
CA SER A 166 7.83 -9.00 2.26
C SER A 166 7.73 -7.48 2.17
N VAL A 167 7.43 -6.86 3.31
CA VAL A 167 7.53 -5.42 3.51
C VAL A 167 8.45 -5.21 4.71
N THR A 168 9.58 -4.53 4.49
CA THR A 168 10.51 -4.19 5.57
C THR A 168 10.57 -2.68 5.74
N ILE A 169 10.70 -2.24 6.98
CA ILE A 169 10.72 -0.81 7.31
C ILE A 169 12.16 -0.40 7.59
N ALA A 170 12.62 0.65 6.92
CA ALA A 170 13.94 1.21 7.12
C ALA A 170 13.82 2.64 7.65
N ARG A 171 14.55 2.94 8.69
CA ARG A 171 14.59 4.30 9.28
C ARG A 171 15.96 4.88 9.04
N VAL A 172 16.01 6.01 8.33
CA VAL A 172 17.25 6.73 7.99
C VAL A 172 17.30 8.00 8.83
N GLU A 173 18.37 8.18 9.60
CA GLU A 173 18.58 9.34 10.47
C GLU A 173 19.31 10.49 9.77
#